data_93a1cd37de834f3922cd071365db4c41
#
_entry.id   93a1cd37de834f3922cd071365db4c41
#
_cell.length_a   1.000
_cell.length_b   1.000
_cell.length_c   1.000
_cell.angle_alpha   90.00
_cell.angle_beta   90.00
_cell.angle_gamma   90.00
#
_symmetry.space_group_name_H-M   'P 1'
#
loop_
_entity.id
_entity.type
_entity.pdbx_description
1 polymer ?
#
loop_
_entity_poly.entity_id
_entity_poly.type
_entity_poly.pdbx_seq_one_letter_code
_entity_poly.pdbx_strand_id
1 'polypeptide(L)'
;MDLCNRNDIQALLQRHGFHFSKAMGQNFLIQGWVPRDIAAACGADEHTGVLEIGPGIGPLTRELAQRAGKVVSVELDRRLYPVLEETMADFPNFTLIRGDVMQQELPALVREHLGGLRPILCANLPYNITTPLLTRVVESRCFQSLTVLIQKE
;
A
#
# COMPACT_ATOMS: atom_id res chain seq x y z
N MET A 1 -14.74 6.20 -8.66
CA MET A 1 -14.56 4.76 -8.40
C MET A 1 -14.22 4.55 -6.94
N ASP A 2 -14.98 3.72 -6.28
CA ASP A 2 -14.79 3.39 -4.86
C ASP A 2 -14.11 2.02 -4.75
N LEU A 3 -12.87 2.00 -4.29
CA LEU A 3 -12.06 0.77 -4.19
C LEU A 3 -12.48 -0.13 -3.02
N CYS A 4 -13.51 0.24 -2.28
CA CYS A 4 -14.15 -0.61 -1.27
C CYS A 4 -15.54 -1.08 -1.70
N ASN A 5 -15.99 -0.72 -2.89
CA ASN A 5 -17.27 -1.14 -3.44
C ASN A 5 -17.07 -2.34 -4.36
N ARG A 6 -17.81 -3.41 -4.10
CA ARG A 6 -17.65 -4.67 -4.85
C ARG A 6 -17.86 -4.50 -6.36
N ASN A 7 -18.87 -3.74 -6.76
CA ASN A 7 -19.18 -3.57 -8.18
C ASN A 7 -18.07 -2.74 -8.88
N ASP A 8 -17.55 -1.73 -8.21
CA ASP A 8 -16.45 -0.93 -8.75
C ASP A 8 -15.17 -1.76 -8.88
N ILE A 9 -14.87 -2.58 -7.87
CA ILE A 9 -13.72 -3.50 -7.91
C ILE A 9 -13.88 -4.50 -9.06
N GLN A 10 -15.06 -5.09 -9.22
CA GLN A 10 -15.32 -6.04 -10.29
C GLN A 10 -15.11 -5.40 -11.66
N ALA A 11 -15.66 -4.22 -11.88
CA ALA A 11 -15.51 -3.50 -13.15
C ALA A 11 -14.04 -3.15 -13.43
N LEU A 12 -13.32 -2.69 -12.41
CA LEU A 12 -11.90 -2.37 -12.51
C LEU A 12 -11.08 -3.59 -12.91
N LEU A 13 -11.25 -4.70 -12.23
CA LEU A 13 -10.48 -5.91 -12.48
C LEU A 13 -10.82 -6.52 -13.84
N GLN A 14 -12.08 -6.48 -14.25
CA GLN A 14 -12.48 -6.95 -15.57
C GLN A 14 -11.83 -6.13 -16.69
N ARG A 15 -11.74 -4.81 -16.54
CA ARG A 15 -11.06 -3.96 -17.54
C ARG A 15 -9.59 -4.33 -17.71
N HIS A 16 -8.97 -4.85 -16.66
CA HIS A 16 -7.56 -5.24 -16.66
C HIS A 16 -7.35 -6.73 -16.92
N GLY A 17 -8.38 -7.44 -17.39
CA GLY A 17 -8.24 -8.82 -17.83
C GLY A 17 -8.32 -9.87 -16.71
N PHE A 18 -8.71 -9.49 -15.51
CA PHE A 18 -8.91 -10.45 -14.43
C PHE A 18 -10.23 -11.18 -14.59
N HIS A 19 -10.22 -12.50 -14.38
CA HIS A 19 -11.44 -13.27 -14.22
C HIS A 19 -11.96 -13.06 -12.81
N PHE A 20 -13.05 -12.32 -12.68
CA PHE A 20 -13.61 -12.03 -11.37
C PHE A 20 -14.32 -13.26 -10.81
N SER A 21 -13.76 -13.84 -9.76
CA SER A 21 -14.37 -14.91 -8.98
C SER A 21 -14.83 -14.39 -7.63
N LYS A 22 -15.67 -15.15 -6.94
CA LYS A 22 -16.09 -14.80 -5.58
C LYS A 22 -14.90 -14.72 -4.64
N ALA A 23 -13.95 -15.65 -4.76
CA ALA A 23 -12.73 -15.64 -3.94
C ALA A 23 -11.88 -14.40 -4.21
N MET A 24 -11.72 -14.02 -5.48
CA MET A 24 -10.98 -12.79 -5.84
C MET A 24 -11.67 -11.56 -5.28
N GLY A 25 -13.01 -11.48 -5.38
CA GLY A 25 -13.76 -10.37 -4.82
C GLY A 25 -13.55 -10.23 -3.31
N GLN A 26 -13.52 -11.35 -2.60
CA GLN A 26 -13.27 -11.33 -1.16
C GLN A 26 -11.84 -10.89 -0.83
N ASN A 27 -10.85 -11.27 -1.65
CA ASN A 27 -9.45 -10.90 -1.43
C ASN A 27 -9.23 -9.40 -1.53
N PHE A 28 -9.95 -8.71 -2.41
CA PHE A 28 -9.79 -7.29 -2.63
C PHE A 28 -10.81 -6.43 -1.91
N LEU A 29 -11.90 -7.02 -1.43
CA LEU A 29 -12.95 -6.27 -0.75
C LEU A 29 -12.60 -6.07 0.71
N ILE A 30 -12.49 -4.80 1.13
CA ILE A 30 -12.32 -4.44 2.54
C ILE A 30 -13.37 -3.40 2.90
N GLN A 31 -13.70 -3.33 4.19
CA GLN A 31 -14.65 -2.33 4.69
C GLN A 31 -14.08 -0.92 4.45
N GLY A 32 -14.90 0.00 3.97
CA GLY A 32 -14.44 1.34 3.59
C GLY A 32 -13.80 2.12 4.73
N TRP A 33 -14.20 1.86 5.98
CA TRP A 33 -13.61 2.53 7.14
C TRP A 33 -12.18 2.05 7.45
N VAL A 34 -11.80 0.83 7.04
CA VAL A 34 -10.50 0.24 7.37
C VAL A 34 -9.34 1.05 6.78
N PRO A 35 -9.32 1.36 5.47
CA PRO A 35 -8.23 2.17 4.92
C PRO A 35 -8.12 3.55 5.57
N ARG A 36 -9.26 4.20 5.83
CA ARG A 36 -9.27 5.52 6.48
C ARG A 36 -8.71 5.45 7.90
N ASP A 37 -9.11 4.43 8.66
CA ASP A 37 -8.66 4.29 10.05
C ASP A 37 -7.18 3.97 10.12
N ILE A 38 -6.67 3.11 9.23
CA ILE A 38 -5.22 2.82 9.17
C ILE A 38 -4.45 4.10 8.83
N ALA A 39 -4.89 4.83 7.82
CA ALA A 39 -4.23 6.06 7.39
C ALA A 39 -4.28 7.13 8.48
N ALA A 40 -5.39 7.23 9.19
CA ALA A 40 -5.50 8.15 10.33
C ALA A 40 -4.56 7.74 11.47
N ALA A 41 -4.50 6.44 11.77
CA ALA A 41 -3.67 5.93 12.87
C ALA A 41 -2.17 6.12 12.61
N CYS A 42 -1.73 6.12 11.36
CA CYS A 42 -0.31 6.27 11.06
C CYS A 42 0.22 7.70 11.26
N GLY A 43 -0.67 8.68 11.44
CA GLY A 43 -0.26 10.06 11.72
C GLY A 43 0.38 10.79 10.55
N ALA A 44 0.10 10.38 9.32
CA ALA A 44 0.69 11.01 8.14
C ALA A 44 0.18 12.43 7.94
N ASP A 45 1.09 13.32 7.60
CA ASP A 45 0.82 14.71 7.22
C ASP A 45 1.71 15.10 6.03
N GLU A 46 1.67 16.36 5.62
CA GLU A 46 2.44 16.86 4.47
C GLU A 46 3.96 16.74 4.64
N HIS A 47 4.44 16.54 5.86
CA HIS A 47 5.87 16.36 6.16
C HIS A 47 6.27 14.89 6.24
N THR A 48 5.35 13.98 5.97
CA THR A 48 5.54 12.54 6.12
C THR A 48 5.78 11.89 4.76
N GLY A 49 6.75 10.98 4.70
CA GLY A 49 6.95 10.07 3.60
C GLY A 49 6.56 8.66 4.03
N VAL A 50 5.63 8.03 3.31
CA VAL A 50 5.10 6.71 3.67
C VAL A 50 5.65 5.66 2.72
N LEU A 51 6.20 4.58 3.28
CA LEU A 51 6.39 3.34 2.55
C LEU A 51 5.22 2.43 2.85
N GLU A 52 4.48 2.07 1.80
CA GLU A 52 3.40 1.09 1.88
C GLU A 52 3.84 -0.22 1.26
N ILE A 53 3.48 -1.33 1.89
CA ILE A 53 3.80 -2.67 1.38
C ILE A 53 2.51 -3.36 0.98
N GLY A 54 2.48 -3.85 -0.28
CA GLY A 54 1.35 -4.60 -0.79
C GLY A 54 0.09 -3.75 -0.99
N PRO A 55 0.13 -2.70 -1.82
CA PRO A 55 -1.02 -1.81 -2.00
C PRO A 55 -2.25 -2.49 -2.61
N GLY A 56 -2.09 -3.63 -3.27
CA GLY A 56 -3.18 -4.29 -3.95
C GLY A 56 -3.73 -3.42 -5.08
N ILE A 57 -5.02 -3.09 -5.01
CA ILE A 57 -5.65 -2.20 -5.99
C ILE A 57 -5.66 -0.73 -5.54
N GLY A 58 -5.15 -0.41 -4.34
CA GLY A 58 -4.86 0.94 -3.90
C GLY A 58 -5.83 1.62 -2.93
N PRO A 59 -6.70 0.89 -2.19
CA PRO A 59 -7.64 1.58 -1.28
C PRO A 59 -6.94 2.31 -0.13
N LEU A 60 -5.97 1.67 0.52
CA LEU A 60 -5.16 2.34 1.54
C LEU A 60 -4.23 3.37 0.92
N THR A 61 -3.67 3.06 -0.24
CA THR A 61 -2.75 3.96 -0.96
C THR A 61 -3.37 5.32 -1.23
N ARG A 62 -4.62 5.35 -1.68
CA ARG A 62 -5.35 6.61 -1.92
C ARG A 62 -5.51 7.41 -0.64
N GLU A 63 -5.86 6.76 0.46
CA GLU A 63 -6.03 7.44 1.74
C GLU A 63 -4.71 8.02 2.25
N LEU A 64 -3.62 7.27 2.08
CA LEU A 64 -2.28 7.75 2.44
C LEU A 64 -1.85 8.94 1.57
N ALA A 65 -2.08 8.86 0.25
CA ALA A 65 -1.68 9.91 -0.68
C ALA A 65 -2.43 11.21 -0.43
N GLN A 66 -3.65 11.17 0.09
CA GLN A 66 -4.41 12.36 0.46
C GLN A 66 -3.84 13.08 1.67
N ARG A 67 -3.06 12.39 2.52
CA ARG A 67 -2.55 12.92 3.78
C ARG A 67 -1.06 13.20 3.77
N ALA A 68 -0.28 12.33 3.12
CA ALA A 68 1.18 12.37 3.18
C ALA A 68 1.78 13.28 2.11
N GLY A 69 3.00 13.71 2.35
CA GLY A 69 3.77 14.44 1.34
C GLY A 69 4.22 13.55 0.19
N LYS A 70 4.50 12.28 0.49
CA LYS A 70 4.92 11.28 -0.51
C LYS A 70 4.47 9.91 -0.06
N VAL A 71 4.01 9.09 -1.02
CA VAL A 71 3.72 7.67 -0.80
C VAL A 71 4.49 6.85 -1.83
N VAL A 72 5.24 5.89 -1.33
CA VAL A 72 5.95 4.90 -2.15
C VAL A 72 5.40 3.53 -1.78
N SER A 73 4.89 2.80 -2.75
CA SER A 73 4.32 1.48 -2.50
C SER A 73 5.11 0.41 -3.25
N VAL A 74 5.39 -0.69 -2.57
CA VAL A 74 6.08 -1.85 -3.16
C VAL A 74 5.07 -2.95 -3.39
N GLU A 75 4.91 -3.36 -4.66
CA GLU A 75 3.96 -4.39 -5.07
C GLU A 75 4.67 -5.50 -5.82
N LEU A 76 4.45 -6.74 -5.39
CA LEU A 76 5.03 -7.93 -5.99
C LEU A 76 4.25 -8.44 -7.20
N ASP A 77 2.91 -8.33 -7.18
CA ASP A 77 2.06 -8.90 -8.22
C ASP A 77 2.06 -8.02 -9.48
N ARG A 78 2.71 -8.51 -10.52
CA ARG A 78 2.87 -7.80 -11.80
C ARG A 78 1.55 -7.46 -12.46
N ARG A 79 0.50 -8.25 -12.21
CA ARG A 79 -0.83 -8.01 -12.79
C ARG A 79 -1.49 -6.76 -12.21
N LEU A 80 -1.06 -6.33 -11.04
CA LEU A 80 -1.62 -5.17 -10.35
C LEU A 80 -0.97 -3.85 -10.76
N TYR A 81 0.18 -3.86 -11.45
CA TYR A 81 0.85 -2.62 -11.83
C TYR A 81 -0.03 -1.72 -12.71
N PRO A 82 -0.66 -2.22 -13.80
CA PRO A 82 -1.56 -1.36 -14.58
C PRO A 82 -2.78 -0.92 -13.79
N VAL A 83 -3.28 -1.75 -12.87
CA VAL A 83 -4.41 -1.40 -12.01
C VAL A 83 -4.04 -0.21 -11.12
N LEU A 84 -2.86 -0.26 -10.48
CA LEU A 84 -2.38 0.83 -9.63
C LEU A 84 -2.10 2.11 -10.43
N GLU A 85 -1.60 1.98 -11.64
CA GLU A 85 -1.42 3.15 -12.51
C GLU A 85 -2.74 3.86 -12.76
N GLU A 86 -3.82 3.11 -12.96
CA GLU A 86 -5.16 3.70 -13.12
C GLU A 86 -5.68 4.28 -11.81
N THR A 87 -5.67 3.51 -10.71
CA THR A 87 -6.29 3.93 -9.47
C THR A 87 -5.56 5.08 -8.79
N MET A 88 -4.27 5.23 -9.07
CA MET A 88 -3.44 6.29 -8.49
C MET A 88 -3.11 7.43 -9.46
N ALA A 89 -3.75 7.46 -10.63
CA ALA A 89 -3.43 8.43 -11.69
C ALA A 89 -3.59 9.89 -11.23
N ASP A 90 -4.50 10.17 -10.30
CA ASP A 90 -4.77 11.52 -9.82
C ASP A 90 -3.84 11.96 -8.67
N PHE A 91 -2.87 11.13 -8.29
CA PHE A 91 -1.99 11.39 -7.13
C PHE A 91 -0.53 11.54 -7.59
N PRO A 92 -0.07 12.79 -7.85
CA PRO A 92 1.31 13.00 -8.31
C PRO A 92 2.37 12.67 -7.26
N ASN A 93 1.97 12.57 -5.98
CA ASN A 93 2.87 12.22 -4.88
C ASN A 93 3.00 10.71 -4.65
N PHE A 94 2.50 9.88 -5.56
CA PHE A 94 2.61 8.43 -5.50
C PHE A 94 3.70 7.91 -6.42
N THR A 95 4.48 6.93 -5.94
CA THR A 95 5.44 6.18 -6.74
C THR A 95 5.26 4.70 -6.47
N LEU A 96 5.20 3.91 -7.53
CA LEU A 96 5.13 2.45 -7.45
C LEU A 96 6.53 1.85 -7.63
N ILE A 97 6.94 0.99 -6.70
CA ILE A 97 8.12 0.14 -6.86
C ILE A 97 7.65 -1.27 -7.17
N ARG A 98 8.09 -1.78 -8.30
CA ARG A 98 7.71 -3.08 -8.84
C ARG A 98 8.70 -4.12 -8.35
N GLY A 99 8.24 -5.03 -7.50
CA GLY A 99 9.10 -6.08 -7.00
C GLY A 99 8.75 -6.56 -5.60
N ASP A 100 9.66 -7.36 -5.04
CA ASP A 100 9.52 -7.96 -3.73
C ASP A 100 10.17 -7.05 -2.68
N VAL A 101 9.41 -6.67 -1.67
CA VAL A 101 9.93 -5.83 -0.58
C VAL A 101 11.10 -6.49 0.15
N MET A 102 11.12 -7.83 0.22
CA MET A 102 12.21 -8.57 0.86
C MET A 102 13.53 -8.47 0.09
N GLN A 103 13.49 -8.05 -1.17
CA GLN A 103 14.67 -7.85 -2.02
C GLN A 103 15.11 -6.39 -2.08
N GLN A 104 14.36 -5.48 -1.45
CA GLN A 104 14.68 -4.05 -1.48
C GLN A 104 15.68 -3.71 -0.37
N GLU A 105 16.60 -2.80 -0.69
CA GLU A 105 17.47 -2.18 0.29
C GLU A 105 16.71 -1.01 0.93
N LEU A 106 16.13 -1.24 2.11
CA LEU A 106 15.22 -0.27 2.73
C LEU A 106 15.87 1.09 3.00
N PRO A 107 17.09 1.17 3.56
CA PRO A 107 17.72 2.47 3.76
C PRO A 107 17.92 3.26 2.45
N ALA A 108 18.32 2.57 1.38
CA ALA A 108 18.51 3.20 0.08
C ALA A 108 17.19 3.69 -0.50
N LEU A 109 16.13 2.88 -0.38
CA LEU A 109 14.79 3.22 -0.85
C LEU A 109 14.27 4.46 -0.14
N VAL A 110 14.43 4.53 1.18
CA VAL A 110 14.01 5.69 1.97
C VAL A 110 14.79 6.93 1.56
N ARG A 111 16.10 6.84 1.40
CA ARG A 111 16.91 7.99 0.97
C ARG A 111 16.52 8.48 -0.42
N GLU A 112 16.29 7.57 -1.34
CA GLU A 112 16.00 7.92 -2.73
C GLU A 112 14.60 8.53 -2.90
N HIS A 113 13.59 7.98 -2.22
CA HIS A 113 12.19 8.34 -2.45
C HIS A 113 11.58 9.20 -1.35
N LEU A 114 12.06 9.12 -0.12
CA LEU A 114 11.46 9.80 1.02
C LEU A 114 12.40 10.81 1.67
N GLY A 115 13.48 11.18 0.99
CA GLY A 115 14.44 12.16 1.51
C GLY A 115 13.79 13.50 1.81
N GLY A 116 14.13 14.08 2.96
CA GLY A 116 13.55 15.34 3.42
C GLY A 116 12.22 15.23 4.13
N LEU A 117 11.64 14.01 4.16
CA LEU A 117 10.37 13.73 4.83
C LEU A 117 10.59 12.82 6.03
N ARG A 118 9.62 12.82 6.94
CA ARG A 118 9.63 11.90 8.08
C ARG A 118 9.19 10.52 7.60
N PRO A 119 10.08 9.52 7.57
CA PRO A 119 9.73 8.22 7.00
C PRO A 119 8.94 7.39 7.99
N ILE A 120 7.79 6.88 7.53
CA ILE A 120 6.96 5.94 8.27
C ILE A 120 6.57 4.78 7.36
N LEU A 121 6.25 3.64 7.96
CA LEU A 121 5.73 2.50 7.22
C LEU A 121 4.27 2.28 7.57
N CYS A 122 3.46 2.01 6.56
CA CYS A 122 2.05 1.70 6.73
C CYS A 122 1.68 0.54 5.80
N ALA A 123 1.01 -0.48 6.31
CA ALA A 123 0.68 -1.65 5.50
C ALA A 123 -0.51 -2.41 6.06
N ASN A 124 -1.25 -3.05 5.13
CA ASN A 124 -2.28 -4.02 5.44
C ASN A 124 -1.77 -5.38 4.95
N LEU A 125 -1.33 -6.24 5.88
CA LEU A 125 -0.56 -7.44 5.55
C LEU A 125 -1.33 -8.72 5.87
N PRO A 126 -1.21 -9.77 5.02
CA PRO A 126 -1.61 -11.11 5.44
C PRO A 126 -0.67 -11.61 6.55
N TYR A 127 -1.23 -12.37 7.51
CA TYR A 127 -0.49 -12.72 8.71
C TYR A 127 0.74 -13.61 8.44
N ASN A 128 0.70 -14.42 7.37
CA ASN A 128 1.75 -15.42 7.09
C ASN A 128 3.08 -14.83 6.64
N ILE A 129 3.10 -13.55 6.19
CA ILE A 129 4.35 -12.89 5.79
C ILE A 129 4.80 -11.83 6.80
N THR A 130 4.04 -11.66 7.88
CA THR A 130 4.19 -10.53 8.78
C THR A 130 5.49 -10.57 9.57
N THR A 131 5.83 -11.72 10.19
CA THR A 131 6.99 -11.80 11.08
C THR A 131 8.32 -11.56 10.38
N PRO A 132 8.65 -12.24 9.26
CA PRO A 132 9.93 -11.95 8.56
C PRO A 132 10.01 -10.52 8.09
N LEU A 133 8.91 -9.98 7.59
CA LEU A 133 8.88 -8.62 7.08
C LEU A 133 9.05 -7.58 8.19
N LEU A 134 8.31 -7.72 9.29
CA LEU A 134 8.43 -6.80 10.41
C LEU A 134 9.82 -6.84 11.03
N THR A 135 10.43 -8.03 11.13
CA THR A 135 11.81 -8.15 11.61
C THR A 135 12.76 -7.34 10.74
N ARG A 136 12.66 -7.50 9.42
CA ARG A 136 13.49 -6.75 8.47
C ARG A 136 13.29 -5.24 8.58
N VAL A 137 12.02 -4.81 8.70
CA VAL A 137 11.69 -3.39 8.80
C VAL A 137 12.24 -2.78 10.10
N VAL A 138 12.05 -3.47 11.23
CA VAL A 138 12.54 -3.00 12.54
C VAL A 138 14.07 -2.95 12.54
N GLU A 139 14.73 -3.98 12.02
CA GLU A 139 16.19 -4.02 11.97
C GLU A 139 16.78 -2.95 11.07
N SER A 140 16.05 -2.50 10.05
CA SER A 140 16.53 -1.45 9.14
C SER A 140 16.71 -0.10 9.84
N ARG A 141 15.96 0.16 10.91
CA ARG A 141 15.95 1.42 11.70
C ARG A 141 15.68 2.65 10.84
N CYS A 142 14.98 2.48 9.71
CA CYS A 142 14.72 3.58 8.76
C CYS A 142 13.47 4.38 9.11
N PHE A 143 12.53 3.83 9.87
CA PHE A 143 11.21 4.39 10.03
C PHE A 143 10.98 4.89 11.44
N GLN A 144 10.33 6.05 11.56
CA GLN A 144 9.98 6.62 12.87
C GLN A 144 8.78 5.91 13.49
N SER A 145 7.90 5.34 12.68
CA SER A 145 6.77 4.56 13.16
C SER A 145 6.36 3.51 12.15
N LEU A 146 5.69 2.47 12.66
CA LEU A 146 5.12 1.39 11.86
C LEU A 146 3.66 1.27 12.23
N THR A 147 2.77 1.34 11.24
CA THR A 147 1.35 1.09 11.43
C THR A 147 0.95 -0.04 10.51
N VAL A 148 0.57 -1.16 11.10
CA VAL A 148 0.32 -2.39 10.36
C VAL A 148 -1.01 -2.97 10.81
N LEU A 149 -1.89 -3.25 9.85
CA LEU A 149 -3.04 -4.10 10.08
C LEU A 149 -2.69 -5.51 9.64
N ILE A 150 -2.83 -6.47 10.56
CA ILE A 150 -2.56 -7.87 10.29
C ILE A 150 -3.88 -8.58 10.09
N GLN A 151 -4.06 -9.14 8.89
CA GLN A 151 -5.28 -9.88 8.58
C GLN A 151 -5.16 -11.29 9.12
N LYS A 152 -6.09 -11.64 9.98
CA LYS A 152 -6.26 -12.99 10.47
C LYS A 152 -7.10 -13.79 9.47
N GLU A 153 -6.67 -14.98 9.15
CA GLU A 153 -7.43 -15.88 8.27
C GLU A 153 -8.77 -16.28 8.85
#